data_36f3f971f5a255177aba516c6b9c956e
#
_entry.id   36f3f971f5a255177aba516c6b9c956e
#
_cell.length_a   1.000
_cell.length_b   1.000
_cell.length_c   1.000
_cell.angle_alpha   90.00
_cell.angle_beta   90.00
_cell.angle_gamma   90.00
#
_symmetry.space_group_name_H-M   'P 1'
#
loop_
_entity.id
_entity.type
_entity.pdbx_description
1 polymer ?
#
loop_
_entity_poly.entity_id
_entity_poly.type
_entity_poly.pdbx_seq_one_letter_code
_entity_poly.pdbx_strand_id
1 'polypeptide(L)'
;TLDELEAKGQQFLNAPEEVRFFGGEWDLKPTIFNVRLNPNSPHRVEIFEGKLVLTCDGKYLADVDFHPLPEYYKENLTSGKKISQISPVIEWGYLIYLTVFRLCQYWGRDEECQFCDINENYRQQRSAGREYTGVKSLEDILEALTHIYEKDTVSQAITITGGSITSKLKEQNEVDFYLRYARAIREKFKDRWIIKTVVEAFDKKDCKKLKDEGGVDIYHPNYEIWDRNLFSKLCPGKERFVGWEEWMNRIVASADIFGPENVIPNFVAGVEMSSPDGYKDLHEAVESTRQGLEFFMSKSIMPRFTTWCREPLAHLGDQDAPPLEYYIKLLRVWRDTMEKYQLPAPPGYGEPGLGKAVFSVSAFMDVIR
;
A
#
# COMPACT_ATOMS: atom_id res chain seq x y z
N THR A 1 -5.08 2.74 -26.52
CA THR A 1 -3.68 3.20 -26.71
C THR A 1 -3.32 4.18 -25.61
N LEU A 2 -2.02 4.42 -25.34
CA LEU A 2 -1.55 5.43 -24.38
C LEU A 2 -2.16 6.80 -24.70
N ASP A 3 -2.26 7.16 -25.97
CA ASP A 3 -2.85 8.43 -26.44
C ASP A 3 -4.34 8.54 -26.13
N GLU A 4 -5.08 7.42 -26.18
CA GLU A 4 -6.49 7.37 -25.75
C GLU A 4 -6.60 7.44 -24.22
N LEU A 5 -5.62 6.90 -23.51
CA LEU A 5 -5.48 6.99 -22.07
C LEU A 5 -5.12 8.41 -21.65
N GLU A 6 -4.20 9.08 -22.34
CA GLU A 6 -3.83 10.47 -22.09
C GLU A 6 -4.94 11.44 -22.46
N ALA A 7 -5.65 11.21 -23.59
CA ALA A 7 -6.83 12.00 -23.97
C ALA A 7 -8.01 11.84 -22.99
N LYS A 8 -8.08 10.71 -22.30
CA LYS A 8 -9.03 10.41 -21.22
C LYS A 8 -8.43 10.60 -19.82
N GLY A 9 -7.24 11.18 -19.71
CA GLY A 9 -6.35 11.18 -18.54
C GLY A 9 -7.00 11.58 -17.21
N GLN A 10 -8.03 12.42 -17.21
CA GLN A 10 -8.79 12.68 -15.98
C GLN A 10 -9.72 11.51 -15.59
N GLN A 11 -10.14 10.69 -16.52
CA GLN A 11 -10.97 9.51 -16.20
C GLN A 11 -10.13 8.36 -15.66
N PHE A 12 -8.85 8.27 -16.04
CA PHE A 12 -7.94 7.22 -15.56
C PHE A 12 -7.32 7.51 -14.19
N LEU A 13 -7.10 8.76 -13.82
CA LEU A 13 -6.72 9.14 -12.46
C LEU A 13 -7.81 8.79 -11.42
N ASN A 14 -9.03 8.51 -11.88
CA ASN A 14 -10.17 8.08 -11.06
C ASN A 14 -10.69 6.68 -11.45
N ALA A 15 -10.00 5.97 -12.35
CA ALA A 15 -10.37 4.59 -12.65
C ALA A 15 -10.05 3.72 -11.44
N PRO A 16 -10.90 2.77 -11.08
CA PRO A 16 -10.58 1.82 -10.04
C PRO A 16 -9.30 1.08 -10.38
N GLU A 17 -8.34 1.06 -9.47
CA GLU A 17 -7.10 0.30 -9.61
C GLU A 17 -7.34 -1.22 -9.47
N GLU A 18 -8.59 -1.61 -9.24
CA GLU A 18 -8.98 -2.97 -8.92
C GLU A 18 -10.01 -3.48 -9.91
N VAL A 19 -9.80 -4.69 -10.38
CA VAL A 19 -10.76 -5.44 -11.17
C VAL A 19 -11.11 -6.74 -10.47
N ARG A 20 -12.36 -7.15 -10.58
CA ARG A 20 -12.81 -8.45 -10.14
C ARG A 20 -12.99 -9.35 -11.36
N PHE A 21 -12.34 -10.51 -11.31
CA PHE A 21 -12.48 -11.56 -12.30
C PHE A 21 -13.54 -12.56 -11.85
N PHE A 22 -14.35 -13.02 -12.78
CA PHE A 22 -15.32 -14.08 -12.54
C PHE A 22 -15.60 -14.85 -13.83
N GLY A 23 -15.70 -16.15 -13.68
CA GLY A 23 -15.86 -17.05 -14.81
C GLY A 23 -14.60 -17.17 -15.67
N GLY A 24 -14.74 -17.73 -16.85
CA GLY A 24 -13.67 -17.94 -17.82
C GLY A 24 -13.25 -19.39 -17.95
N GLU A 25 -12.23 -19.61 -18.80
CA GLU A 25 -11.74 -20.96 -19.14
C GLU A 25 -11.24 -21.76 -17.92
N TRP A 26 -10.93 -21.09 -16.83
CA TRP A 26 -10.31 -21.67 -15.64
C TRP A 26 -11.27 -21.79 -14.45
N ASP A 27 -12.57 -21.55 -14.67
CA ASP A 27 -13.58 -21.55 -13.62
C ASP A 27 -13.16 -20.75 -12.37
N LEU A 28 -12.56 -19.56 -12.64
CA LEU A 28 -12.10 -18.68 -11.59
C LEU A 28 -13.29 -18.19 -10.77
N LYS A 29 -13.24 -18.43 -9.48
CA LYS A 29 -14.18 -17.79 -8.56
C LYS A 29 -13.90 -16.27 -8.54
N PRO A 30 -14.91 -15.44 -8.20
CA PRO A 30 -14.73 -14.00 -8.15
C PRO A 30 -13.52 -13.62 -7.28
N THR A 31 -12.50 -13.02 -7.89
CA THR A 31 -11.27 -12.63 -7.21
C THR A 31 -10.92 -11.18 -7.59
N ILE A 32 -10.54 -10.40 -6.62
CA ILE A 32 -10.20 -8.98 -6.79
C ILE A 32 -8.69 -8.86 -6.98
N PHE A 33 -8.28 -8.11 -7.99
CA PHE A 33 -6.87 -7.83 -8.28
C PHE A 33 -6.63 -6.33 -8.38
N ASN A 34 -5.50 -5.89 -7.86
CA ASN A 34 -4.95 -4.59 -8.20
C ASN A 34 -4.38 -4.64 -9.61
N VAL A 35 -4.74 -3.66 -10.44
CA VAL A 35 -4.26 -3.54 -11.81
C VAL A 35 -3.23 -2.42 -11.90
N ARG A 36 -2.02 -2.78 -12.32
CA ARG A 36 -1.01 -1.80 -12.72
C ARG A 36 -0.99 -1.71 -14.24
N LEU A 37 -1.06 -0.49 -14.76
CA LEU A 37 -0.99 -0.26 -16.19
C LEU A 37 0.42 -0.56 -16.68
N ASN A 38 0.53 -1.55 -17.58
CA ASN A 38 1.77 -1.87 -18.27
C ASN A 38 1.49 -1.96 -19.76
N PRO A 39 1.96 -0.99 -20.58
CA PRO A 39 1.74 -0.98 -22.02
C PRO A 39 2.26 -2.22 -22.74
N ASN A 40 3.28 -2.87 -22.16
CA ASN A 40 3.91 -4.06 -22.72
C ASN A 40 3.30 -5.37 -22.19
N SER A 41 2.25 -5.30 -21.37
CA SER A 41 1.58 -6.50 -20.88
C SER A 41 0.86 -7.22 -22.02
N PRO A 42 0.96 -8.56 -22.12
CA PRO A 42 0.10 -9.34 -23.02
C PRO A 42 -1.37 -9.35 -22.53
N HIS A 43 -1.60 -9.02 -21.27
CA HIS A 43 -2.93 -8.98 -20.68
C HIS A 43 -3.58 -7.62 -20.90
N ARG A 44 -4.85 -7.63 -21.33
CA ARG A 44 -5.64 -6.42 -21.54
C ARG A 44 -7.05 -6.60 -21.00
N VAL A 45 -7.61 -5.53 -20.46
CA VAL A 45 -9.05 -5.44 -20.20
C VAL A 45 -9.68 -4.75 -21.40
N GLU A 46 -10.58 -5.45 -22.10
CA GLU A 46 -11.19 -5.01 -23.35
C GLU A 46 -12.72 -5.15 -23.26
N ILE A 47 -13.42 -4.45 -24.17
CA ILE A 47 -14.86 -4.63 -24.34
C ILE A 47 -15.09 -5.62 -25.49
N PHE A 48 -15.71 -6.74 -25.16
CA PHE A 48 -16.12 -7.73 -26.15
C PHE A 48 -17.62 -7.99 -26.01
N GLU A 49 -18.37 -7.81 -27.10
CA GLU A 49 -19.83 -7.95 -27.11
C GLU A 49 -20.57 -7.17 -26.01
N GLY A 50 -20.05 -5.98 -25.67
CA GLY A 50 -20.64 -5.11 -24.64
C GLY A 50 -20.28 -5.47 -23.21
N LYS A 51 -19.44 -6.47 -22.99
CA LYS A 51 -18.92 -6.88 -21.68
C LYS A 51 -17.44 -6.55 -21.53
N LEU A 52 -17.02 -6.28 -20.32
CA LEU A 52 -15.60 -6.20 -19.99
C LEU A 52 -15.02 -7.61 -19.85
N VAL A 53 -13.92 -7.85 -20.53
CA VAL A 53 -13.23 -9.15 -20.48
C VAL A 53 -11.73 -8.93 -20.30
N LEU A 54 -11.08 -9.88 -19.61
CA LEU A 54 -9.63 -10.00 -19.63
C LEU A 54 -9.21 -10.85 -20.81
N THR A 55 -8.25 -10.37 -21.56
CA THR A 55 -7.59 -11.12 -22.65
C THR A 55 -6.11 -11.28 -22.38
N CYS A 56 -5.48 -12.31 -22.97
CA CYS A 56 -4.03 -12.47 -23.08
C CYS A 56 -3.68 -12.75 -24.52
N ASP A 57 -2.84 -11.91 -25.14
CA ASP A 57 -2.53 -11.97 -26.58
C ASP A 57 -3.78 -12.08 -27.45
N GLY A 58 -4.83 -11.34 -27.11
CA GLY A 58 -6.12 -11.32 -27.80
C GLY A 58 -7.01 -12.56 -27.56
N LYS A 59 -6.62 -13.48 -26.69
CA LYS A 59 -7.45 -14.63 -26.31
C LYS A 59 -8.22 -14.32 -25.04
N TYR A 60 -9.50 -14.65 -25.02
CA TYR A 60 -10.36 -14.53 -23.85
C TYR A 60 -9.82 -15.37 -22.68
N LEU A 61 -9.80 -14.79 -21.48
CA LEU A 61 -9.46 -15.47 -20.25
C LEU A 61 -10.62 -15.48 -19.24
N ALA A 62 -11.24 -14.34 -19.00
CA ALA A 62 -12.30 -14.23 -18.00
C ALA A 62 -13.15 -12.98 -18.22
N ASP A 63 -14.39 -13.01 -17.73
CA ASP A 63 -15.17 -11.80 -17.55
C ASP A 63 -14.58 -10.98 -16.40
N VAL A 64 -14.68 -9.65 -16.51
CA VAL A 64 -14.21 -8.73 -15.47
C VAL A 64 -15.22 -7.62 -15.23
N ASP A 65 -15.20 -7.06 -14.03
CA ASP A 65 -15.85 -5.80 -13.75
C ASP A 65 -14.95 -4.88 -12.91
N PHE A 66 -15.27 -3.59 -12.92
CA PHE A 66 -14.65 -2.60 -12.06
C PHE A 66 -15.54 -2.32 -10.86
N HIS A 67 -14.91 -1.94 -9.74
CA HIS A 67 -15.67 -1.41 -8.62
C HIS A 67 -16.49 -0.19 -9.05
N PRO A 68 -17.78 -0.14 -8.79
CA PRO A 68 -18.58 1.05 -9.09
C PRO A 68 -18.01 2.27 -8.39
N LEU A 69 -17.81 3.37 -9.12
CA LEU A 69 -17.39 4.62 -8.51
C LEU A 69 -18.47 5.09 -7.52
N PRO A 70 -18.08 5.40 -6.28
CA PRO A 70 -19.02 5.91 -5.31
C PRO A 70 -19.70 7.20 -5.78
N GLU A 71 -21.02 7.33 -5.55
CA GLU A 71 -21.78 8.51 -5.99
C GLU A 71 -21.23 9.82 -5.40
N TYR A 72 -20.71 9.79 -4.17
CA TYR A 72 -20.09 10.95 -3.53
C TYR A 72 -18.79 11.43 -4.21
N TYR A 73 -18.20 10.65 -5.13
CA TYR A 73 -17.06 11.11 -5.92
C TYR A 73 -17.40 12.21 -6.93
N LYS A 74 -18.68 12.39 -7.23
CA LYS A 74 -19.17 13.50 -8.07
C LYS A 74 -19.19 14.83 -7.33
N GLU A 75 -19.05 14.82 -6.01
CA GLU A 75 -19.17 15.99 -5.15
C GLU A 75 -17.82 16.68 -4.96
N ASN A 76 -17.90 17.98 -4.75
CA ASN A 76 -16.75 18.81 -4.41
C ASN A 76 -16.84 19.25 -2.95
N LEU A 77 -15.68 19.37 -2.31
CA LEU A 77 -15.55 19.98 -1.01
C LEU A 77 -15.71 21.50 -1.09
N THR A 78 -15.91 22.14 0.04
CA THR A 78 -15.96 23.61 0.16
C THR A 78 -14.70 24.27 -0.42
N SER A 79 -13.56 23.60 -0.35
CA SER A 79 -12.30 24.03 -0.99
C SER A 79 -12.28 23.91 -2.51
N GLY A 80 -13.32 23.36 -3.14
CA GLY A 80 -13.39 23.08 -4.57
C GLY A 80 -12.70 21.79 -5.03
N LYS A 81 -12.03 21.06 -4.13
CA LYS A 81 -11.40 19.78 -4.44
C LYS A 81 -12.42 18.65 -4.48
N LYS A 82 -12.18 17.64 -5.29
CA LYS A 82 -13.01 16.42 -5.33
C LYS A 82 -12.73 15.53 -4.11
N ILE A 83 -13.77 14.85 -3.61
CA ILE A 83 -13.63 13.89 -2.52
C ILE A 83 -12.63 12.80 -2.88
N SER A 84 -12.66 12.27 -4.13
CA SER A 84 -11.72 11.26 -4.61
C SER A 84 -10.24 11.69 -4.57
N GLN A 85 -9.95 12.99 -4.67
CA GLN A 85 -8.58 13.51 -4.56
C GLN A 85 -8.09 13.56 -3.11
N ILE A 86 -8.99 13.68 -2.17
CA ILE A 86 -8.68 13.79 -0.75
C ILE A 86 -8.74 12.43 -0.07
N SER A 87 -9.80 11.67 -0.28
CA SER A 87 -10.11 10.42 0.42
C SER A 87 -10.54 9.33 -0.56
N PRO A 88 -9.63 8.83 -1.41
CA PRO A 88 -9.96 7.71 -2.31
C PRO A 88 -10.31 6.46 -1.51
N VAL A 89 -11.26 5.69 -2.02
CA VAL A 89 -11.59 4.35 -1.51
C VAL A 89 -11.00 3.30 -2.43
N ILE A 90 -10.41 2.28 -1.84
CA ILE A 90 -9.76 1.16 -2.50
C ILE A 90 -10.24 -0.16 -1.89
N GLU A 91 -9.69 -1.27 -2.32
CA GLU A 91 -10.06 -2.61 -1.84
C GLU A 91 -11.58 -2.85 -1.95
N TRP A 92 -12.10 -2.62 -3.15
CA TRP A 92 -13.53 -2.77 -3.46
C TRP A 92 -14.45 -1.98 -2.52
N GLY A 93 -14.02 -0.77 -2.14
CA GLY A 93 -14.77 0.13 -1.26
C GLY A 93 -14.50 -0.08 0.23
N TYR A 94 -13.75 -1.10 0.61
CA TYR A 94 -13.49 -1.43 2.02
C TYR A 94 -12.62 -0.40 2.74
N LEU A 95 -11.60 0.13 2.06
CA LEU A 95 -10.57 0.95 2.67
C LEU A 95 -10.56 2.37 2.13
N ILE A 96 -10.64 3.35 3.03
CA ILE A 96 -10.38 4.75 2.72
C ILE A 96 -8.87 4.99 2.87
N TYR A 97 -8.20 5.51 1.81
CA TYR A 97 -6.75 5.66 1.77
C TYR A 97 -6.32 7.12 1.81
N LEU A 98 -5.80 7.56 2.95
CA LEU A 98 -5.41 8.94 3.21
C LEU A 98 -3.89 9.12 3.16
N THR A 99 -3.34 9.41 1.99
CA THR A 99 -1.96 9.90 1.90
C THR A 99 -1.93 11.37 2.31
N VAL A 100 -1.69 11.63 3.60
CA VAL A 100 -1.77 12.98 4.19
C VAL A 100 -0.52 13.81 3.93
N PHE A 101 0.64 13.16 3.79
CA PHE A 101 1.90 13.78 3.39
C PHE A 101 2.43 13.11 2.12
N ARG A 102 2.39 13.85 1.01
CA ARG A 102 2.73 13.37 -0.33
C ARG A 102 4.16 13.69 -0.75
N LEU A 103 5.03 13.86 0.22
CA LEU A 103 6.48 14.04 0.09
C LEU A 103 7.14 13.21 1.16
N CYS A 104 8.46 13.04 1.04
CA CYS A 104 9.29 12.39 2.05
C CYS A 104 10.49 13.28 2.35
N GLN A 105 10.86 13.42 3.62
CA GLN A 105 12.04 14.20 4.00
C GLN A 105 13.35 13.43 3.81
N TYR A 106 13.33 12.13 3.56
CA TYR A 106 14.45 11.50 2.89
C TYR A 106 14.52 12.05 1.47
N TRP A 107 15.44 12.95 1.23
CA TRP A 107 15.46 13.75 0.03
C TRP A 107 16.80 13.64 -0.72
N GLY A 108 16.69 13.34 -2.03
CA GLY A 108 17.84 13.16 -2.88
C GLY A 108 18.32 11.71 -2.93
N ARG A 109 19.15 11.41 -3.92
CA ARG A 109 19.56 10.05 -4.26
C ARG A 109 20.23 9.29 -3.11
N ASP A 110 20.90 10.01 -2.23
CA ASP A 110 21.64 9.42 -1.11
C ASP A 110 20.75 9.13 0.11
N GLU A 111 19.46 9.46 0.05
CA GLU A 111 18.50 9.25 1.15
C GLU A 111 17.20 8.59 0.73
N GLU A 112 16.75 8.83 -0.49
CA GLU A 112 15.49 8.27 -0.99
C GLU A 112 15.57 6.74 -1.09
N CYS A 113 14.45 6.07 -0.72
CA CYS A 113 14.31 4.66 -1.04
C CYS A 113 14.34 4.49 -2.57
N GLN A 114 15.22 3.63 -3.07
CA GLN A 114 15.55 3.56 -4.50
C GLN A 114 14.37 3.08 -5.37
N PHE A 115 13.40 2.42 -4.77
CA PHE A 115 12.18 1.92 -5.44
C PHE A 115 10.99 2.88 -5.34
N CYS A 116 11.11 4.01 -4.61
CA CYS A 116 10.01 4.92 -4.31
C CYS A 116 10.06 6.17 -5.19
N ASP A 117 8.92 6.56 -5.75
CA ASP A 117 8.79 7.72 -6.63
C ASP A 117 8.15 8.95 -5.97
N ILE A 118 7.86 8.90 -4.67
CA ILE A 118 7.06 9.93 -3.99
C ILE A 118 7.60 11.36 -4.20
N ASN A 119 8.92 11.54 -4.13
CA ASN A 119 9.54 12.84 -4.31
C ASN A 119 9.70 13.21 -5.78
N GLU A 120 9.86 12.22 -6.66
CA GLU A 120 9.98 12.47 -8.09
C GLU A 120 8.63 12.90 -8.69
N ASN A 121 7.53 12.37 -8.21
CA ASN A 121 6.19 12.87 -8.54
C ASN A 121 6.06 14.38 -8.28
N TYR A 122 6.57 14.85 -7.14
CA TYR A 122 6.62 16.29 -6.85
C TYR A 122 7.50 17.06 -7.84
N ARG A 123 8.72 16.57 -8.11
CA ARG A 123 9.66 17.22 -9.04
C ARG A 123 9.03 17.39 -10.44
N GLN A 124 8.39 16.35 -10.94
CA GLN A 124 7.71 16.39 -12.24
C GLN A 124 6.52 17.36 -12.27
N GLN A 125 5.66 17.34 -11.26
CA GLN A 125 4.53 18.27 -11.21
C GLN A 125 5.03 19.72 -11.18
N ARG A 126 6.07 19.99 -10.40
CA ARG A 126 6.70 21.32 -10.33
C ARG A 126 7.32 21.73 -11.67
N SER A 127 8.05 20.85 -12.33
CA SER A 127 8.66 21.10 -13.64
C SER A 127 7.62 21.37 -14.72
N ALA A 128 6.44 20.73 -14.61
CA ALA A 128 5.30 20.98 -15.50
C ALA A 128 4.50 22.24 -15.14
N GLY A 129 4.94 23.03 -14.16
CA GLY A 129 4.24 24.24 -13.70
C GLY A 129 2.91 23.96 -13.01
N ARG A 130 2.70 22.75 -12.51
CA ARG A 130 1.45 22.35 -11.84
C ARG A 130 1.55 22.58 -10.35
N GLU A 131 0.43 22.94 -9.75
CA GLU A 131 0.32 22.96 -8.28
C GLU A 131 0.43 21.56 -7.70
N TYR A 132 1.16 21.45 -6.61
CA TYR A 132 1.31 20.19 -5.88
C TYR A 132 0.98 20.38 -4.41
N THR A 133 -0.06 19.71 -3.96
CA THR A 133 -0.43 19.70 -2.54
C THR A 133 0.40 18.63 -1.82
N GLY A 134 1.49 19.03 -1.17
CA GLY A 134 2.36 18.12 -0.41
C GLY A 134 1.73 17.64 0.90
N VAL A 135 0.90 18.47 1.54
CA VAL A 135 0.19 18.12 2.78
C VAL A 135 -1.30 18.35 2.57
N LYS A 136 -2.11 17.30 2.75
CA LYS A 136 -3.58 17.45 2.73
C LYS A 136 -4.06 18.17 3.97
N SER A 137 -5.01 19.12 3.79
CA SER A 137 -5.58 19.85 4.92
C SER A 137 -6.45 18.93 5.76
N LEU A 138 -6.42 19.13 7.08
CA LEU A 138 -7.25 18.35 8.00
C LEU A 138 -8.75 18.66 7.78
N GLU A 139 -9.05 19.90 7.45
CA GLU A 139 -10.41 20.37 7.16
C GLU A 139 -10.98 19.64 5.94
N ASP A 140 -10.24 19.60 4.82
CA ASP A 140 -10.65 18.86 3.62
C ASP A 140 -10.88 17.37 3.91
N ILE A 141 -10.00 16.75 4.71
CA ILE A 141 -10.14 15.35 5.07
C ILE A 141 -11.40 15.11 5.92
N LEU A 142 -11.63 15.94 6.94
CA LEU A 142 -12.82 15.78 7.80
C LEU A 142 -14.11 16.07 7.06
N GLU A 143 -14.11 17.00 6.11
CA GLU A 143 -15.26 17.26 5.24
C GLU A 143 -15.50 16.06 4.31
N ALA A 144 -14.47 15.56 3.61
CA ALA A 144 -14.60 14.39 2.74
C ALA A 144 -15.10 13.14 3.51
N LEU A 145 -14.54 12.90 4.70
CA LEU A 145 -14.99 11.78 5.54
C LEU A 145 -16.43 11.97 6.05
N THR A 146 -16.92 13.19 6.19
CA THR A 146 -18.33 13.45 6.53
C THR A 146 -19.26 13.01 5.40
N HIS A 147 -18.94 13.38 4.16
CA HIS A 147 -19.70 12.90 2.99
C HIS A 147 -19.71 11.37 2.88
N ILE A 148 -18.53 10.75 3.13
CA ILE A 148 -18.41 9.28 3.13
C ILE A 148 -19.25 8.67 4.26
N TYR A 149 -19.16 9.22 5.48
CA TYR A 149 -19.92 8.76 6.64
C TYR A 149 -21.44 8.74 6.39
N GLU A 150 -21.95 9.77 5.71
CA GLU A 150 -23.38 9.92 5.44
C GLU A 150 -23.90 9.00 4.32
N LYS A 151 -23.05 8.62 3.37
CA LYS A 151 -23.46 7.98 2.12
C LYS A 151 -22.92 6.58 1.89
N ASP A 152 -21.87 6.21 2.63
CA ASP A 152 -21.17 4.94 2.44
C ASP A 152 -21.39 3.97 3.60
N THR A 153 -21.80 2.77 3.26
CA THR A 153 -22.01 1.66 4.21
C THR A 153 -20.97 0.54 4.04
N VAL A 154 -20.08 0.65 3.05
CA VAL A 154 -19.14 -0.40 2.66
C VAL A 154 -17.81 -0.26 3.38
N SER A 155 -17.26 0.96 3.46
CA SER A 155 -15.95 1.18 4.05
C SER A 155 -15.89 0.80 5.53
N GLN A 156 -14.86 0.06 5.91
CA GLN A 156 -14.66 -0.45 7.28
C GLN A 156 -13.41 0.13 7.94
N ALA A 157 -12.45 0.59 7.15
CA ALA A 157 -11.17 1.05 7.66
C ALA A 157 -10.67 2.33 6.97
N ILE A 158 -9.84 3.06 7.68
CA ILE A 158 -9.09 4.21 7.15
C ILE A 158 -7.61 3.93 7.33
N THR A 159 -6.84 4.10 6.27
CA THR A 159 -5.38 4.12 6.35
C THR A 159 -4.88 5.57 6.27
N ILE A 160 -4.09 5.98 7.26
CA ILE A 160 -3.37 7.25 7.27
C ILE A 160 -1.91 6.95 6.94
N THR A 161 -1.39 7.57 5.89
CA THR A 161 -0.02 7.32 5.39
C THR A 161 0.60 8.56 4.78
N GLY A 162 1.89 8.44 4.46
CA GLY A 162 2.67 9.45 3.75
C GLY A 162 4.16 9.18 3.86
N GLY A 163 4.96 10.14 3.42
CA GLY A 163 6.41 10.04 3.57
C GLY A 163 6.90 10.40 4.96
N SER A 164 8.13 10.06 5.23
CA SER A 164 8.80 10.25 6.52
C SER A 164 9.12 11.71 6.81
N ILE A 165 9.15 12.06 8.09
CA ILE A 165 9.48 13.40 8.59
C ILE A 165 10.70 13.28 9.52
N THR A 166 11.89 13.52 8.98
CA THR A 166 13.16 13.36 9.70
C THR A 166 13.50 14.51 10.65
N SER A 167 12.85 15.66 10.47
CA SER A 167 13.04 16.83 11.34
C SER A 167 11.70 17.32 11.85
N LYS A 168 11.18 18.39 11.27
CA LYS A 168 9.85 18.93 11.58
C LYS A 168 9.08 19.24 10.31
N LEU A 169 7.79 19.05 10.36
CA LEU A 169 6.84 19.50 9.35
C LEU A 169 5.73 20.29 10.05
N LYS A 170 5.58 21.58 9.69
CA LYS A 170 4.64 22.49 10.39
C LYS A 170 4.84 22.47 11.92
N GLU A 171 6.08 22.58 12.34
CA GLU A 171 6.54 22.58 13.75
C GLU A 171 6.28 21.24 14.52
N GLN A 172 5.83 20.20 13.84
CA GLN A 172 5.55 18.88 14.41
C GLN A 172 6.60 17.85 13.97
N ASN A 173 6.99 16.94 14.88
CA ASN A 173 7.73 15.73 14.52
C ASN A 173 6.78 14.74 13.81
N GLU A 174 7.30 13.61 13.36
CA GLU A 174 6.53 12.67 12.57
C GLU A 174 5.33 12.11 13.32
N VAL A 175 5.52 11.62 14.53
CA VAL A 175 4.41 11.03 15.29
C VAL A 175 3.32 12.07 15.56
N ASP A 176 3.66 13.28 15.94
CA ASP A 176 2.68 14.35 16.21
C ASP A 176 1.93 14.78 14.95
N PHE A 177 2.62 14.76 13.83
CA PHE A 177 2.01 15.08 12.54
C PHE A 177 0.93 14.06 12.16
N TYR A 178 1.23 12.75 12.23
CA TYR A 178 0.26 11.69 11.89
C TYR A 178 -0.82 11.55 12.97
N LEU A 179 -0.45 11.67 14.24
CA LEU A 179 -1.36 11.67 15.39
C LEU A 179 -2.49 12.69 15.25
N ARG A 180 -2.19 13.88 14.76
CA ARG A 180 -3.18 14.95 14.56
C ARG A 180 -4.36 14.50 13.69
N TYR A 181 -4.09 13.77 12.61
CA TYR A 181 -5.13 13.26 11.72
C TYR A 181 -5.92 12.13 12.40
N ALA A 182 -5.23 11.17 12.99
CA ALA A 182 -5.87 10.03 13.65
C ALA A 182 -6.80 10.51 14.78
N ARG A 183 -6.32 11.40 15.65
CA ARG A 183 -7.09 11.99 16.75
C ARG A 183 -8.35 12.69 16.24
N ALA A 184 -8.23 13.58 15.27
CA ALA A 184 -9.37 14.32 14.74
C ALA A 184 -10.43 13.41 14.10
N ILE A 185 -10.00 12.36 13.41
CA ILE A 185 -10.90 11.36 12.83
C ILE A 185 -11.62 10.60 13.96
N ARG A 186 -10.87 10.11 14.96
CA ARG A 186 -11.44 9.38 16.10
C ARG A 186 -12.40 10.24 16.92
N GLU A 187 -12.05 11.49 17.18
CA GLU A 187 -12.90 12.44 17.90
C GLU A 187 -14.23 12.70 17.19
N LYS A 188 -14.18 12.88 15.87
CA LYS A 188 -15.38 13.21 15.07
C LYS A 188 -16.26 12.02 14.77
N PHE A 189 -15.68 10.89 14.37
CA PHE A 189 -16.41 9.73 13.84
C PHE A 189 -16.46 8.54 14.80
N LYS A 190 -15.81 8.65 15.97
CA LYS A 190 -15.76 7.59 16.99
C LYS A 190 -15.25 6.26 16.38
N ASP A 191 -15.95 5.18 16.60
CA ASP A 191 -15.59 3.83 16.18
C ASP A 191 -16.20 3.43 14.82
N ARG A 192 -16.56 4.43 13.99
CA ARG A 192 -17.12 4.16 12.65
C ARG A 192 -16.14 3.36 11.78
N TRP A 193 -14.84 3.63 11.89
CA TRP A 193 -13.80 2.99 11.12
C TRP A 193 -12.66 2.50 12.00
N ILE A 194 -12.06 1.38 11.60
CA ILE A 194 -10.75 0.97 12.07
C ILE A 194 -9.72 1.96 11.55
N ILE A 195 -8.90 2.55 12.41
CA ILE A 195 -7.84 3.49 12.02
C ILE A 195 -6.51 2.76 11.94
N LYS A 196 -5.92 2.76 10.74
CA LYS A 196 -4.60 2.19 10.47
C LYS A 196 -3.60 3.29 10.16
N THR A 197 -2.35 3.13 10.57
CA THR A 197 -1.27 4.04 10.18
C THR A 197 -0.16 3.26 9.47
N VAL A 198 0.24 3.73 8.30
CA VAL A 198 1.38 3.19 7.54
C VAL A 198 2.48 4.25 7.54
N VAL A 199 3.42 4.10 8.44
CA VAL A 199 4.45 5.10 8.79
C VAL A 199 5.78 4.41 9.16
N GLU A 200 6.76 5.15 9.67
CA GLU A 200 8.03 4.58 10.13
C GLU A 200 7.91 3.68 11.37
N ALA A 201 8.98 2.96 11.66
CA ALA A 201 9.12 2.23 12.92
C ALA A 201 9.41 3.20 14.07
N PHE A 202 8.40 3.55 14.85
CA PHE A 202 8.49 4.43 16.02
C PHE A 202 8.98 3.68 17.26
N ASP A 203 9.58 4.40 18.19
CA ASP A 203 9.87 3.87 19.51
C ASP A 203 8.59 3.59 20.32
N LYS A 204 8.73 2.89 21.47
CA LYS A 204 7.59 2.55 22.33
C LYS A 204 6.80 3.75 22.83
N LYS A 205 7.47 4.87 23.11
CA LYS A 205 6.83 6.09 23.60
C LYS A 205 5.93 6.67 22.52
N ASP A 206 6.42 6.77 21.31
CA ASP A 206 5.68 7.32 20.17
C ASP A 206 4.57 6.36 19.71
N CYS A 207 4.81 5.04 19.74
CA CYS A 207 3.77 4.04 19.53
C CYS A 207 2.64 4.17 20.57
N LYS A 208 2.98 4.32 21.84
CA LYS A 208 1.99 4.52 22.92
C LYS A 208 1.17 5.79 22.69
N LYS A 209 1.83 6.88 22.31
CA LYS A 209 1.17 8.15 21.98
C LYS A 209 0.20 8.00 20.80
N LEU A 210 0.63 7.32 19.75
CA LEU A 210 -0.19 7.09 18.57
C LEU A 210 -1.45 6.26 18.89
N LYS A 211 -1.31 5.24 19.75
CA LYS A 211 -2.43 4.42 20.21
C LYS A 211 -3.36 5.19 21.17
N ASP A 212 -2.82 5.69 22.27
CA ASP A 212 -3.62 6.20 23.39
C ASP A 212 -4.27 7.55 23.06
N GLU A 213 -3.55 8.44 22.36
CA GLU A 213 -4.04 9.77 22.03
C GLU A 213 -4.65 9.85 20.62
N GLY A 214 -4.16 9.03 19.69
CA GLY A 214 -4.64 8.98 18.29
C GLY A 214 -5.80 8.03 18.09
N GLY A 215 -5.97 7.05 18.98
CA GLY A 215 -6.96 6.00 18.79
C GLY A 215 -6.65 5.11 17.59
N VAL A 216 -5.37 4.92 17.25
CA VAL A 216 -4.95 4.04 16.17
C VAL A 216 -5.11 2.59 16.60
N ASP A 217 -5.80 1.80 15.78
CA ASP A 217 -6.08 0.39 16.04
C ASP A 217 -4.96 -0.50 15.50
N ILE A 218 -4.48 -0.21 14.28
CA ILE A 218 -3.52 -1.06 13.57
C ILE A 218 -2.31 -0.22 13.12
N TYR A 219 -1.14 -0.73 13.40
CA TYR A 219 0.14 -0.09 13.11
C TYR A 219 0.93 -0.85 12.04
N HIS A 220 1.31 -0.15 10.99
CA HIS A 220 2.09 -0.68 9.88
C HIS A 220 3.45 0.00 9.78
N PRO A 221 4.46 -0.48 10.49
CA PRO A 221 5.83 -0.02 10.35
C PRO A 221 6.49 -0.74 9.16
N ASN A 222 6.71 -0.04 8.06
CA ASN A 222 7.32 -0.66 6.88
C ASN A 222 8.79 -0.96 7.11
N TYR A 223 9.22 -2.23 6.97
CA TYR A 223 10.64 -2.59 7.06
C TYR A 223 11.32 -2.76 5.69
N GLU A 224 10.55 -2.71 4.62
CA GLU A 224 10.95 -2.66 3.21
C GLU A 224 11.68 -3.92 2.73
N ILE A 225 12.81 -4.28 3.34
CA ILE A 225 13.70 -5.38 2.93
C ILE A 225 14.30 -6.02 4.18
N TRP A 226 14.35 -7.35 4.20
CA TRP A 226 14.94 -8.08 5.34
C TRP A 226 16.46 -8.06 5.34
N ASP A 227 17.10 -8.23 4.18
CA ASP A 227 18.56 -8.23 4.10
C ASP A 227 19.14 -6.88 4.51
N ARG A 228 19.99 -6.89 5.55
CA ARG A 228 20.59 -5.69 6.12
C ARG A 228 21.44 -4.89 5.13
N ASN A 229 22.23 -5.60 4.29
CA ASN A 229 23.09 -4.93 3.33
C ASN A 229 22.26 -4.28 2.21
N LEU A 230 21.22 -4.97 1.75
CA LEU A 230 20.30 -4.41 0.76
C LEU A 230 19.48 -3.27 1.36
N PHE A 231 19.03 -3.38 2.61
CA PHE A 231 18.32 -2.28 3.29
C PHE A 231 19.18 -1.00 3.30
N SER A 232 20.46 -1.11 3.67
CA SER A 232 21.36 0.05 3.72
C SER A 232 21.58 0.71 2.34
N LYS A 233 21.54 -0.07 1.26
CA LYS A 233 21.73 0.42 -0.11
C LYS A 233 20.44 0.93 -0.74
N LEU A 234 19.32 0.27 -0.48
CA LEU A 234 18.05 0.57 -1.12
C LEU A 234 17.16 1.52 -0.30
N CYS A 235 17.46 1.67 1.00
CA CYS A 235 16.79 2.61 1.91
C CYS A 235 17.82 3.44 2.71
N PRO A 236 18.75 4.14 2.04
CA PRO A 236 19.93 4.74 2.70
C PRO A 236 19.53 5.78 3.76
N GLY A 237 18.48 6.55 3.56
CA GLY A 237 17.98 7.48 4.58
C GLY A 237 17.48 6.76 5.82
N LYS A 238 16.71 5.68 5.68
CA LYS A 238 16.25 4.88 6.83
C LYS A 238 17.41 4.28 7.61
N GLU A 239 18.41 3.75 6.90
CA GLU A 239 19.65 3.23 7.54
C GLU A 239 20.39 4.31 8.30
N ARG A 240 20.56 5.50 7.71
CA ARG A 240 21.31 6.59 8.34
C ARG A 240 20.60 7.20 9.55
N PHE A 241 19.28 7.35 9.52
CA PHE A 241 18.50 8.00 10.59
C PHE A 241 18.16 7.07 11.74
N VAL A 242 17.91 5.80 11.47
CA VAL A 242 17.48 4.81 12.47
C VAL A 242 18.39 3.60 12.46
N GLY A 243 18.67 3.04 11.27
CA GLY A 243 19.42 1.82 11.08
C GLY A 243 18.54 0.56 11.16
N TRP A 244 18.92 -0.46 10.38
CA TRP A 244 18.16 -1.70 10.23
C TRP A 244 17.88 -2.41 11.56
N GLU A 245 18.90 -2.56 12.42
CA GLU A 245 18.77 -3.29 13.68
C GLU A 245 17.78 -2.62 14.63
N GLU A 246 17.93 -1.31 14.81
CA GLU A 246 16.98 -0.53 15.64
C GLU A 246 15.59 -0.52 15.02
N TRP A 247 15.48 -0.47 13.69
CA TRP A 247 14.21 -0.54 12.98
C TRP A 247 13.45 -1.83 13.30
N MET A 248 14.12 -3.00 13.21
CA MET A 248 13.52 -4.29 13.56
C MET A 248 13.16 -4.40 15.03
N ASN A 249 14.01 -3.87 15.94
CA ASN A 249 13.73 -3.83 17.36
C ASN A 249 12.48 -2.99 17.67
N ARG A 250 12.30 -1.85 17.05
CA ARG A 250 11.12 -0.99 17.21
C ARG A 250 9.84 -1.68 16.73
N ILE A 251 9.88 -2.38 15.60
CA ILE A 251 8.75 -3.17 15.12
C ILE A 251 8.34 -4.22 16.16
N VAL A 252 9.28 -5.00 16.65
CA VAL A 252 8.98 -6.01 17.67
C VAL A 252 8.45 -5.36 18.96
N ALA A 253 9.08 -4.26 19.40
CA ALA A 253 8.69 -3.56 20.61
C ALA A 253 7.29 -2.92 20.52
N SER A 254 6.83 -2.56 19.33
CA SER A 254 5.48 -2.00 19.13
C SER A 254 4.37 -3.02 19.41
N ALA A 255 4.67 -4.32 19.35
CA ALA A 255 3.71 -5.37 19.67
C ALA A 255 3.29 -5.33 21.16
N ASP A 256 4.16 -4.87 22.07
CA ASP A 256 3.78 -4.66 23.48
C ASP A 256 2.72 -3.56 23.65
N ILE A 257 2.60 -2.67 22.67
CA ILE A 257 1.67 -1.53 22.72
C ILE A 257 0.38 -1.86 21.99
N PHE A 258 0.46 -2.34 20.75
CA PHE A 258 -0.71 -2.56 19.90
C PHE A 258 -1.32 -3.96 20.01
N GLY A 259 -0.58 -4.94 20.56
CA GLY A 259 -0.81 -6.36 20.39
C GLY A 259 -0.17 -6.85 19.07
N PRO A 260 0.48 -8.04 19.09
CA PRO A 260 1.22 -8.53 17.94
C PRO A 260 0.34 -8.69 16.68
N GLU A 261 -0.93 -9.03 16.85
CA GLU A 261 -1.92 -9.16 15.76
C GLU A 261 -2.26 -7.84 15.07
N ASN A 262 -2.03 -6.70 15.74
CA ASN A 262 -2.30 -5.35 15.24
C ASN A 262 -1.03 -4.63 14.75
N VAL A 263 0.12 -5.30 14.78
CA VAL A 263 1.37 -4.82 14.18
C VAL A 263 1.61 -5.58 12.89
N ILE A 264 1.49 -4.87 11.77
CA ILE A 264 1.55 -5.48 10.44
C ILE A 264 2.66 -4.81 9.63
N PRO A 265 3.94 -5.20 9.83
CA PRO A 265 5.04 -4.63 9.09
C PRO A 265 4.95 -4.99 7.61
N ASN A 266 5.17 -4.02 6.73
CA ASN A 266 5.11 -4.23 5.30
C ASN A 266 6.51 -4.21 4.68
N PHE A 267 6.71 -5.01 3.62
CA PHE A 267 7.94 -5.02 2.82
C PHE A 267 7.63 -4.97 1.32
N VAL A 268 8.62 -4.62 0.52
CA VAL A 268 8.51 -4.53 -0.94
C VAL A 268 9.10 -5.80 -1.55
N ALA A 269 8.22 -6.77 -1.84
CA ALA A 269 8.62 -8.07 -2.34
C ALA A 269 9.21 -7.99 -3.73
N GLY A 270 10.42 -8.48 -3.89
CA GLY A 270 11.15 -8.58 -5.16
C GLY A 270 12.21 -7.50 -5.35
N VAL A 271 12.17 -6.41 -4.59
CA VAL A 271 13.17 -5.35 -4.69
C VAL A 271 14.57 -5.85 -4.30
N GLU A 272 14.65 -6.88 -3.49
CA GLU A 272 15.89 -7.57 -3.13
C GLU A 272 16.57 -8.27 -4.31
N MET A 273 15.91 -8.36 -5.47
CA MET A 273 16.51 -8.85 -6.73
C MET A 273 17.00 -7.72 -7.65
N SER A 274 16.88 -6.46 -7.23
CA SER A 274 17.24 -5.31 -8.06
C SER A 274 18.75 -5.25 -8.33
N SER A 275 19.09 -4.79 -9.54
CA SER A 275 20.50 -4.58 -9.92
C SER A 275 20.99 -3.21 -9.43
N PRO A 276 22.30 -3.03 -9.16
CA PRO A 276 23.37 -4.04 -9.29
C PRO A 276 23.51 -4.95 -8.06
N ASP A 277 22.95 -4.57 -6.91
CA ASP A 277 23.29 -5.10 -5.60
C ASP A 277 22.46 -6.30 -5.15
N GLY A 278 21.28 -6.48 -5.73
CA GLY A 278 20.34 -7.53 -5.33
C GLY A 278 20.76 -8.95 -5.72
N TYR A 279 20.06 -9.90 -5.13
CA TYR A 279 20.24 -11.33 -5.40
C TYR A 279 20.04 -11.64 -6.88
N LYS A 280 20.93 -12.45 -7.45
CA LYS A 280 20.82 -12.95 -8.83
C LYS A 280 20.10 -14.29 -8.89
N ASP A 281 20.15 -15.05 -7.82
CA ASP A 281 19.42 -16.31 -7.67
C ASP A 281 18.09 -16.06 -6.96
N LEU A 282 17.03 -16.57 -7.57
CA LEU A 282 15.66 -16.45 -7.07
C LEU A 282 15.45 -17.17 -5.73
N HIS A 283 16.13 -18.31 -5.55
CA HIS A 283 16.01 -19.08 -4.31
C HIS A 283 16.69 -18.37 -3.14
N GLU A 284 17.83 -17.72 -3.38
CA GLU A 284 18.51 -16.91 -2.37
C GLU A 284 17.65 -15.70 -1.96
N ALA A 285 17.02 -15.04 -2.92
CA ALA A 285 16.12 -13.91 -2.66
C ALA A 285 14.91 -14.32 -1.80
N VAL A 286 14.24 -15.43 -2.18
CA VAL A 286 13.11 -15.97 -1.42
C VAL A 286 13.54 -16.42 -0.03
N GLU A 287 14.72 -17.07 0.09
CA GLU A 287 15.25 -17.52 1.38
C GLU A 287 15.56 -16.34 2.32
N SER A 288 16.14 -15.27 1.80
CA SER A 288 16.35 -14.04 2.58
C SER A 288 15.02 -13.52 3.14
N THR A 289 14.01 -13.37 2.29
CA THR A 289 12.69 -12.90 2.74
C THR A 289 12.03 -13.87 3.72
N ARG A 290 12.19 -15.20 3.52
CA ARG A 290 11.70 -16.22 4.45
C ARG A 290 12.26 -16.03 5.87
N GLN A 291 13.53 -15.66 6.01
CA GLN A 291 14.13 -15.38 7.33
C GLN A 291 13.42 -14.20 8.04
N GLY A 292 13.05 -13.17 7.30
CA GLY A 292 12.26 -12.06 7.82
C GLY A 292 10.85 -12.49 8.26
N LEU A 293 10.19 -13.31 7.45
CA LEU A 293 8.89 -13.88 7.79
C LEU A 293 8.97 -14.72 9.08
N GLU A 294 9.95 -15.61 9.17
CA GLU A 294 10.19 -16.42 10.38
C GLU A 294 10.46 -15.55 11.61
N PHE A 295 11.28 -14.52 11.46
CA PHE A 295 11.61 -13.62 12.56
C PHE A 295 10.38 -12.94 13.15
N PHE A 296 9.48 -12.43 12.32
CA PHE A 296 8.28 -11.74 12.79
C PHE A 296 7.17 -12.71 13.18
N MET A 297 6.87 -13.71 12.36
CA MET A 297 5.75 -14.64 12.60
C MET A 297 5.97 -15.52 13.83
N SER A 298 7.24 -15.85 14.19
CA SER A 298 7.55 -16.51 15.46
C SER A 298 7.19 -15.69 16.70
N LYS A 299 6.94 -14.39 16.55
CA LYS A 299 6.50 -13.45 17.58
C LYS A 299 5.03 -13.06 17.41
N SER A 300 4.28 -13.82 16.64
CA SER A 300 2.89 -13.56 16.29
C SER A 300 2.64 -12.23 15.56
N ILE A 301 3.68 -11.63 14.99
CA ILE A 301 3.60 -10.44 14.14
C ILE A 301 3.52 -10.92 12.70
N MET A 302 2.48 -10.54 11.96
CA MET A 302 2.28 -10.99 10.59
C MET A 302 2.72 -9.93 9.58
N PRO A 303 3.88 -10.10 8.90
CA PRO A 303 4.29 -9.20 7.83
C PRO A 303 3.38 -9.31 6.61
N ARG A 304 3.20 -8.18 5.95
CA ARG A 304 2.60 -8.09 4.63
C ARG A 304 3.62 -7.66 3.61
N PHE A 305 3.28 -7.80 2.34
CA PHE A 305 4.11 -7.26 1.28
C PHE A 305 3.30 -6.56 0.20
N THR A 306 3.97 -5.61 -0.43
CA THR A 306 3.57 -5.03 -1.70
C THR A 306 4.52 -5.58 -2.75
N THR A 307 4.01 -6.10 -3.85
CA THR A 307 4.86 -6.55 -4.95
C THR A 307 5.62 -5.37 -5.53
N TRP A 308 6.93 -5.50 -5.72
CA TRP A 308 7.69 -4.48 -6.40
C TRP A 308 7.21 -4.35 -7.84
N CYS A 309 6.64 -3.20 -8.12
CA CYS A 309 6.30 -2.79 -9.47
C CYS A 309 7.30 -1.73 -9.91
N ARG A 310 7.75 -1.83 -11.15
CA ARG A 310 8.59 -0.80 -11.73
C ARG A 310 7.84 0.54 -11.74
N GLU A 311 8.31 1.47 -10.92
CA GLU A 311 7.85 2.86 -10.96
C GLU A 311 8.83 3.64 -11.85
N PRO A 312 8.43 4.08 -13.05
CA PRO A 312 9.34 4.67 -14.02
C PRO A 312 10.11 5.88 -13.51
N LEU A 313 9.61 6.51 -12.46
CA LEU A 313 10.18 7.71 -11.85
C LEU A 313 11.10 7.42 -10.64
N ALA A 314 11.10 6.19 -10.14
CA ALA A 314 12.00 5.77 -9.08
C ALA A 314 13.43 5.54 -9.61
N HIS A 315 14.40 5.53 -8.72
CA HIS A 315 15.80 5.28 -9.11
C HIS A 315 16.00 3.89 -9.75
N LEU A 316 15.16 2.90 -9.41
CA LEU A 316 15.15 1.57 -10.01
C LEU A 316 14.12 1.44 -11.15
N GLY A 317 13.63 2.56 -11.68
CA GLY A 317 12.52 2.60 -12.64
C GLY A 317 12.84 2.06 -14.05
N ASP A 318 14.11 1.81 -14.35
CA ASP A 318 14.60 1.26 -15.62
C ASP A 318 14.78 -0.28 -15.60
N GLN A 319 14.47 -0.92 -14.45
CA GLN A 319 14.65 -2.36 -14.28
C GLN A 319 13.34 -3.12 -14.40
N ASP A 320 13.44 -4.35 -14.87
CA ASP A 320 12.29 -5.26 -14.88
C ASP A 320 12.00 -5.80 -13.47
N ALA A 321 10.72 -6.02 -13.20
CA ALA A 321 10.29 -6.69 -11.99
C ALA A 321 10.78 -8.16 -11.98
N PRO A 322 10.91 -8.79 -10.80
CA PRO A 322 11.21 -10.21 -10.71
C PRO A 322 10.24 -11.09 -11.50
N PRO A 323 10.68 -12.28 -11.95
CA PRO A 323 9.81 -13.18 -12.68
C PRO A 323 8.65 -13.66 -11.80
N LEU A 324 7.53 -14.02 -12.43
CA LEU A 324 6.32 -14.51 -11.73
C LEU A 324 6.63 -15.69 -10.79
N GLU A 325 7.61 -16.53 -11.14
CA GLU A 325 8.05 -17.65 -10.31
C GLU A 325 8.53 -17.20 -8.93
N TYR A 326 9.20 -16.04 -8.82
CA TYR A 326 9.60 -15.47 -7.53
C TYR A 326 8.37 -15.26 -6.64
N TYR A 327 7.35 -14.60 -7.15
CA TYR A 327 6.15 -14.27 -6.37
C TYR A 327 5.35 -15.52 -5.97
N ILE A 328 5.27 -16.52 -6.85
CA ILE A 328 4.63 -17.80 -6.53
C ILE A 328 5.35 -18.51 -5.39
N LYS A 329 6.69 -18.54 -5.43
CA LYS A 329 7.49 -19.16 -4.35
C LYS A 329 7.38 -18.38 -3.05
N LEU A 330 7.44 -17.05 -3.11
CA LEU A 330 7.30 -16.20 -1.93
C LEU A 330 5.93 -16.40 -1.26
N LEU A 331 4.85 -16.45 -2.05
CA LEU A 331 3.50 -16.67 -1.50
C LEU A 331 3.38 -18.01 -0.80
N ARG A 332 3.95 -19.08 -1.35
CA ARG A 332 4.00 -20.38 -0.71
C ARG A 332 4.74 -20.32 0.62
N VAL A 333 5.93 -19.73 0.61
CA VAL A 333 6.74 -19.55 1.82
C VAL A 333 6.00 -18.71 2.86
N TRP A 334 5.34 -17.64 2.44
CA TRP A 334 4.54 -16.80 3.34
C TRP A 334 3.41 -17.59 3.99
N ARG A 335 2.63 -18.33 3.18
CA ARG A 335 1.55 -19.19 3.67
C ARG A 335 2.06 -20.28 4.61
N ASP A 336 3.09 -21.01 4.19
CA ASP A 336 3.65 -22.14 4.95
C ASP A 336 4.19 -21.64 6.32
N THR A 337 4.77 -20.42 6.35
CA THR A 337 5.22 -19.79 7.60
C THR A 337 4.04 -19.38 8.48
N MET A 338 2.99 -18.79 7.89
CA MET A 338 1.77 -18.44 8.62
C MET A 338 1.11 -19.66 9.24
N GLU A 339 0.98 -20.76 8.47
CA GLU A 339 0.42 -22.03 8.95
C GLU A 339 1.29 -22.67 10.03
N LYS A 340 2.62 -22.64 9.87
CA LYS A 340 3.58 -23.15 10.87
C LYS A 340 3.37 -22.50 12.25
N TYR A 341 3.12 -21.20 12.29
CA TYR A 341 2.89 -20.45 13.53
C TYR A 341 1.40 -20.32 13.87
N GLN A 342 0.50 -20.94 13.11
CA GLN A 342 -0.95 -20.94 13.33
C GLN A 342 -1.54 -19.55 13.47
N LEU A 343 -1.04 -18.60 12.67
CA LEU A 343 -1.49 -17.21 12.74
C LEU A 343 -2.82 -17.03 12.02
N PRO A 344 -3.76 -16.27 12.60
CA PRO A 344 -5.00 -15.90 11.93
C PRO A 344 -4.72 -14.87 10.82
N ALA A 345 -5.70 -14.67 9.94
CA ALA A 345 -5.65 -13.55 9.01
C ALA A 345 -5.56 -12.21 9.77
N PRO A 346 -4.75 -11.25 9.28
CA PRO A 346 -4.58 -9.97 9.97
C PRO A 346 -5.89 -9.18 9.99
N PRO A 347 -6.23 -8.50 11.09
CA PRO A 347 -7.44 -7.68 11.19
C PRO A 347 -7.38 -6.47 10.26
N GLY A 348 -8.55 -5.88 9.97
CA GLY A 348 -8.65 -4.64 9.21
C GLY A 348 -8.39 -4.74 7.71
N TYR A 349 -8.51 -5.95 7.13
CA TYR A 349 -8.35 -6.21 5.70
C TYR A 349 -9.53 -6.99 5.09
N GLY A 350 -10.67 -6.91 5.69
CA GLY A 350 -11.79 -7.75 5.30
C GLY A 350 -11.53 -9.24 5.56
N GLU A 351 -12.50 -10.07 5.27
CA GLU A 351 -12.30 -11.52 5.36
C GLU A 351 -11.45 -11.98 4.16
N PRO A 352 -10.39 -12.77 4.38
CA PRO A 352 -9.69 -13.45 3.30
C PRO A 352 -10.68 -14.34 2.54
N GLY A 353 -10.64 -14.28 1.25
CA GLY A 353 -11.49 -15.15 0.45
C GLY A 353 -11.88 -14.56 -0.89
N LEU A 354 -12.35 -15.44 -1.74
CA LEU A 354 -12.75 -15.17 -3.10
C LEU A 354 -13.83 -14.09 -3.20
N GLY A 355 -13.53 -13.02 -3.94
CA GLY A 355 -14.44 -11.90 -4.16
C GLY A 355 -14.61 -10.98 -2.98
N LYS A 356 -13.78 -11.11 -1.96
CA LYS A 356 -13.75 -10.21 -0.81
C LYS A 356 -12.59 -9.26 -0.90
N ALA A 357 -12.74 -8.08 -0.33
CA ALA A 357 -11.73 -7.04 -0.38
C ALA A 357 -10.42 -7.52 0.20
N VAL A 358 -9.44 -7.59 -0.64
CA VAL A 358 -8.17 -8.10 -0.25
C VAL A 358 -7.07 -7.25 -0.78
N PHE A 359 -6.32 -6.72 0.12
CA PHE A 359 -5.04 -6.19 -0.23
C PHE A 359 -4.08 -7.34 -0.56
N SER A 360 -3.34 -7.20 -1.63
CA SER A 360 -2.38 -8.07 -2.31
C SER A 360 -2.13 -9.51 -1.80
N VAL A 361 -2.02 -9.80 -0.51
CA VAL A 361 -1.62 -11.12 -0.03
C VAL A 361 -2.75 -12.14 -0.03
N SER A 362 -3.94 -11.79 0.42
CA SER A 362 -5.03 -12.75 0.54
C SER A 362 -5.71 -13.09 -0.79
N ALA A 363 -5.70 -12.18 -1.79
CA ALA A 363 -6.15 -12.52 -3.14
C ALA A 363 -5.30 -13.61 -3.77
N PHE A 364 -3.99 -13.55 -3.57
CA PHE A 364 -3.08 -14.56 -4.07
C PHE A 364 -3.21 -15.90 -3.35
N MET A 365 -3.54 -15.91 -2.07
CA MET A 365 -3.71 -17.17 -1.32
C MET A 365 -4.86 -18.02 -1.84
N ASP A 366 -5.87 -17.43 -2.44
CA ASP A 366 -6.97 -18.16 -3.05
C ASP A 366 -6.57 -18.87 -4.37
N VAL A 367 -5.53 -18.37 -5.03
CA VAL A 367 -5.00 -18.95 -6.29
C VAL A 367 -4.01 -20.10 -6.04
N ILE A 368 -3.44 -20.20 -4.85
CA ILE A 368 -2.38 -21.18 -4.54
C ILE A 368 -2.92 -22.38 -3.77
N ARG A 369 -4.17 -22.39 -3.38
CA ARG A 369 -4.85 -23.51 -2.72
C ARG A 369 -5.16 -24.64 -3.66
#